data_40e948f61dfbd994bbcf3c586ef03b4b
#
_entry.id   40e948f61dfbd994bbcf3c586ef03b4b
#
_cell.length_a   1.000
_cell.length_b   1.000
_cell.length_c   1.000
_cell.angle_alpha   90.00
_cell.angle_beta   90.00
_cell.angle_gamma   90.00
#
_symmetry.space_group_name_H-M   'P 1'
#
loop_
_entity.id
_entity.type
_entity.pdbx_description
1 polymer ?
#
loop_
_entity_poly.entity_id
_entity_poly.type
_entity_poly.pdbx_seq_one_letter_code
_entity_poly.pdbx_strand_id
1 'polypeptide(L)'
;MLPAPLLGSLTMFTSPHLDHPAIVHGFGTRHDDMARLLPAYWPRRPIQHERHGTHIAVATEPNEDCGEADGMLTDRPGLLLAIATADCVPVLLARQDGREVAALHVGWRGAHAGIVDRFSAMVRERGGDPGDWIAAIGPAAHACCYEVSEDLVDAFQERTGLPRETVAPRPRRLDLPAIVRWQLAQAGFERVSARLDCTMCARGDEGRFVYHSYRRDRETRTPIVDVQWSVIAIAAA
;
A
#
# COMPACT_ATOMS: atom_id res chain seq x y z
N MET A 1 -5.54 -23.84 34.32
CA MET A 1 -4.99 -24.19 32.99
C MET A 1 -6.09 -23.85 31.99
N LEU A 2 -6.07 -22.63 31.42
CA LEU A 2 -7.05 -22.19 30.44
C LEU A 2 -6.63 -22.77 29.08
N PRO A 3 -7.54 -23.30 28.26
CA PRO A 3 -7.20 -23.78 26.94
C PRO A 3 -6.74 -22.64 26.06
N ALA A 4 -5.63 -22.84 25.38
CA ALA A 4 -5.15 -21.92 24.36
C ALA A 4 -6.24 -21.70 23.29
N PRO A 5 -6.46 -20.48 22.83
CA PRO A 5 -7.44 -20.25 21.77
C PRO A 5 -6.96 -20.98 20.51
N LEU A 6 -7.85 -21.75 19.90
CA LEU A 6 -7.73 -22.26 18.54
C LEU A 6 -7.65 -21.06 17.59
N LEU A 7 -6.46 -20.59 17.34
CA LEU A 7 -6.14 -19.59 16.33
C LEU A 7 -6.29 -20.25 14.95
N GLY A 8 -7.45 -20.14 14.35
CA GLY A 8 -7.53 -20.00 12.91
C GLY A 8 -6.75 -18.73 12.57
N SER A 9 -5.61 -18.86 11.93
CA SER A 9 -4.64 -17.80 11.69
C SER A 9 -5.27 -16.64 10.89
N LEU A 10 -5.75 -15.64 11.58
CA LEU A 10 -6.03 -14.31 11.03
C LEU A 10 -4.67 -13.59 10.96
N THR A 11 -4.02 -13.62 9.82
CA THR A 11 -2.65 -13.09 9.71
C THR A 11 -2.57 -12.10 8.59
N MET A 12 -2.71 -10.81 8.95
CA MET A 12 -2.10 -9.77 8.12
C MET A 12 -0.63 -10.10 7.93
N PHE A 13 -0.13 -9.91 6.73
CA PHE A 13 1.30 -10.01 6.47
C PHE A 13 2.01 -8.75 6.96
N THR A 14 3.09 -8.90 7.68
CA THR A 14 3.94 -7.78 8.10
C THR A 14 5.22 -7.74 7.27
N SER A 15 5.87 -6.58 7.23
CA SER A 15 7.19 -6.41 6.63
C SER A 15 8.25 -6.36 7.74
N PRO A 16 9.24 -7.26 7.72
CA PRO A 16 10.33 -7.18 8.70
C PRO A 16 11.09 -5.85 8.69
N HIS A 17 11.06 -5.11 7.57
CA HIS A 17 11.70 -3.81 7.49
C HIS A 17 10.95 -2.71 8.27
N LEU A 18 9.65 -2.87 8.50
CA LEU A 18 8.83 -1.98 9.33
C LEU A 18 8.67 -2.48 10.77
N ASP A 19 9.43 -3.53 11.15
CA ASP A 19 9.40 -4.06 12.52
C ASP A 19 10.10 -3.09 13.47
N HIS A 20 9.29 -2.28 14.14
CA HIS A 20 9.71 -1.28 15.11
C HIS A 20 8.73 -1.27 16.28
N PRO A 21 9.18 -1.19 17.56
CA PRO A 21 8.28 -1.26 18.72
C PRO A 21 7.15 -0.24 18.73
N ALA A 22 7.37 0.92 18.13
CA ALA A 22 6.36 1.97 18.03
C ALA A 22 5.45 1.86 16.79
N ILE A 23 5.62 0.86 15.90
CA ILE A 23 4.88 0.78 14.64
C ILE A 23 3.98 -0.46 14.62
N VAL A 24 2.70 -0.22 14.40
CA VAL A 24 1.70 -1.24 14.08
C VAL A 24 1.46 -1.19 12.57
N HIS A 25 1.64 -2.31 11.86
CA HIS A 25 1.43 -2.34 10.41
C HIS A 25 1.01 -3.71 9.92
N GLY A 26 0.41 -3.75 8.74
CA GLY A 26 0.11 -5.01 8.07
C GLY A 26 -0.58 -4.82 6.72
N PHE A 27 -0.43 -5.85 5.90
CA PHE A 27 -1.11 -6.01 4.62
C PHE A 27 -2.13 -7.13 4.75
N GLY A 28 -3.40 -6.78 4.64
CA GLY A 28 -4.50 -7.74 4.76
C GLY A 28 -4.73 -8.56 3.50
N THR A 29 -5.52 -9.59 3.68
CA THR A 29 -6.05 -10.46 2.63
C THR A 29 -7.56 -10.24 2.48
N ARG A 30 -8.18 -10.95 1.54
CA ARG A 30 -9.64 -10.96 1.39
C ARG A 30 -10.41 -11.58 2.56
N HIS A 31 -9.69 -12.24 3.46
CA HIS A 31 -10.27 -12.96 4.61
C HIS A 31 -10.16 -12.20 5.92
N ASP A 32 -9.43 -11.06 5.92
CA ASP A 32 -9.14 -10.31 7.13
C ASP A 32 -10.22 -9.28 7.42
N ASP A 33 -10.72 -9.31 8.66
CA ASP A 33 -11.61 -8.31 9.22
C ASP A 33 -10.80 -7.35 10.11
N MET A 34 -10.53 -6.15 9.60
CA MET A 34 -9.71 -5.15 10.29
C MET A 34 -10.33 -4.69 11.61
N ALA A 35 -11.66 -4.67 11.73
CA ALA A 35 -12.33 -4.31 12.97
C ALA A 35 -12.06 -5.34 14.09
N ARG A 36 -11.91 -6.61 13.71
CA ARG A 36 -11.56 -7.69 14.66
C ARG A 36 -10.06 -7.77 14.94
N LEU A 37 -9.22 -7.49 13.93
CA LEU A 37 -7.76 -7.54 14.07
C LEU A 37 -7.21 -6.34 14.84
N LEU A 38 -7.79 -5.17 14.63
CA LEU A 38 -7.34 -3.89 15.19
C LEU A 38 -8.49 -3.14 15.89
N PRO A 39 -9.16 -3.74 16.89
CA PRO A 39 -10.38 -3.18 17.49
C PRO A 39 -10.14 -1.83 18.19
N ALA A 40 -8.92 -1.57 18.69
CA ALA A 40 -8.57 -0.30 19.33
C ALA A 40 -8.33 0.84 18.32
N TYR A 41 -7.99 0.52 17.08
CA TYR A 41 -7.58 1.49 16.06
C TYR A 41 -8.65 1.69 14.98
N TRP A 42 -9.21 0.60 14.47
CA TRP A 42 -10.07 0.60 13.28
C TRP A 42 -11.28 1.52 13.36
N PRO A 43 -12.04 1.58 14.48
CA PRO A 43 -13.21 2.46 14.60
C PRO A 43 -12.87 3.95 14.59
N ARG A 44 -11.61 4.30 14.85
CA ARG A 44 -11.16 5.69 15.01
C ARG A 44 -10.27 6.16 13.85
N ARG A 45 -10.09 5.33 12.83
CA ARG A 45 -9.22 5.69 11.71
C ARG A 45 -9.76 6.90 10.94
N PRO A 46 -8.88 7.79 10.46
CA PRO A 46 -9.27 8.82 9.50
C PRO A 46 -9.72 8.15 8.19
N ILE A 47 -10.53 8.85 7.43
CA ILE A 47 -11.14 8.36 6.18
C ILE A 47 -10.62 9.22 5.03
N GLN A 48 -10.27 8.58 3.91
CA GLN A 48 -9.95 9.23 2.65
C GLN A 48 -10.77 8.65 1.51
N HIS A 49 -10.95 9.42 0.46
CA HIS A 49 -11.65 9.03 -0.76
C HIS A 49 -10.64 8.91 -1.91
N GLU A 50 -10.16 7.70 -2.17
CA GLU A 50 -9.16 7.40 -3.19
C GLU A 50 -9.68 7.73 -4.60
N ARG A 51 -8.87 8.47 -5.40
CA ARG A 51 -9.19 8.91 -6.76
C ARG A 51 -8.14 8.53 -7.79
N HIS A 52 -7.13 7.77 -7.40
CA HIS A 52 -5.96 7.43 -8.20
C HIS A 52 -5.12 8.66 -8.59
N GLY A 53 -5.12 9.69 -7.74
CA GLY A 53 -4.38 10.93 -7.90
C GLY A 53 -3.03 10.92 -7.17
N THR A 54 -2.58 12.13 -6.78
CA THR A 54 -1.31 12.32 -6.08
C THR A 54 -1.46 13.11 -4.78
N HIS A 55 -2.69 13.47 -4.39
CA HIS A 55 -2.90 14.21 -3.15
C HIS A 55 -2.65 13.34 -1.93
N ILE A 56 -1.92 13.87 -0.95
CA ILE A 56 -1.59 13.23 0.32
C ILE A 56 -2.06 14.15 1.44
N ALA A 57 -3.00 13.66 2.24
CA ALA A 57 -3.54 14.38 3.38
C ALA A 57 -2.68 14.16 4.63
N VAL A 58 -2.66 15.16 5.53
CA VAL A 58 -2.09 15.00 6.87
C VAL A 58 -3.25 14.74 7.83
N ALA A 59 -3.33 13.53 8.36
CA ALA A 59 -4.34 13.15 9.32
C ALA A 59 -3.90 13.54 10.74
N THR A 60 -4.73 14.26 11.47
CA THR A 60 -4.42 14.82 12.78
C THR A 60 -5.33 14.35 13.90
N GLU A 61 -6.54 13.89 13.56
CA GLU A 61 -7.56 13.52 14.54
C GLU A 61 -8.27 12.20 14.19
N PRO A 62 -8.79 11.47 15.20
CA PRO A 62 -9.63 10.30 14.97
C PRO A 62 -10.90 10.66 14.19
N ASN A 63 -11.30 9.77 13.27
CA ASN A 63 -12.48 9.90 12.42
C ASN A 63 -12.50 11.15 11.52
N GLU A 64 -11.34 11.78 11.31
CA GLU A 64 -11.20 12.90 10.38
C GLU A 64 -11.59 12.45 8.96
N ASP A 65 -12.39 13.26 8.27
CA ASP A 65 -12.58 13.11 6.82
C ASP A 65 -11.49 13.90 6.10
N CYS A 66 -10.50 13.18 5.61
CA CYS A 66 -9.37 13.74 4.87
C CYS A 66 -9.70 14.11 3.42
N GLY A 67 -10.95 13.96 3.00
CA GLY A 67 -11.40 14.29 1.65
C GLY A 67 -10.82 13.38 0.56
N GLU A 68 -10.71 13.93 -0.65
CA GLU A 68 -10.12 13.21 -1.79
C GLU A 68 -8.60 13.17 -1.66
N ALA A 69 -8.07 12.00 -1.33
CA ALA A 69 -6.64 11.77 -1.20
C ALA A 69 -6.29 10.31 -1.55
N ASP A 70 -5.11 10.10 -2.12
CA ASP A 70 -4.56 8.78 -2.41
C ASP A 70 -3.36 8.45 -1.51
N GLY A 71 -3.16 9.25 -0.48
CA GLY A 71 -2.21 9.00 0.58
C GLY A 71 -2.57 9.75 1.84
N MET A 72 -2.07 9.24 2.95
CA MET A 72 -2.14 9.91 4.24
C MET A 72 -0.79 9.86 4.94
N LEU A 73 -0.50 10.88 5.74
CA LEU A 73 0.64 10.97 6.64
C LEU A 73 0.14 11.39 8.01
N THR A 74 0.74 10.86 9.08
CA THR A 74 0.48 11.31 10.45
C THR A 74 1.72 11.20 11.35
N ASP A 75 1.80 12.09 12.33
CA ASP A 75 2.70 12.05 13.49
C ASP A 75 1.96 11.75 14.80
N ARG A 76 0.67 11.38 14.72
CA ARG A 76 -0.19 11.19 15.89
C ARG A 76 -0.21 9.71 16.32
N PRO A 77 0.24 9.36 17.54
CA PRO A 77 0.09 8.02 18.08
C PRO A 77 -1.38 7.58 18.15
N GLY A 78 -1.64 6.31 17.84
CA GLY A 78 -2.97 5.73 17.88
C GLY A 78 -3.85 6.03 16.66
N LEU A 79 -3.40 6.84 15.68
CA LEU A 79 -4.09 7.05 14.41
C LEU A 79 -3.69 5.97 13.41
N LEU A 80 -4.66 5.17 12.96
CA LEU A 80 -4.45 4.12 11.96
C LEU A 80 -4.70 4.67 10.56
N LEU A 81 -3.67 4.76 9.75
CA LEU A 81 -3.82 5.02 8.32
C LEU A 81 -4.17 3.72 7.60
N ALA A 82 -5.16 3.75 6.72
CA ALA A 82 -5.67 2.57 6.03
C ALA A 82 -5.87 2.85 4.54
N ILE A 83 -5.30 2.01 3.68
CA ILE A 83 -5.43 2.07 2.22
C ILE A 83 -6.22 0.85 1.74
N ALA A 84 -7.24 1.08 0.92
CA ALA A 84 -8.06 0.04 0.31
C ALA A 84 -7.54 -0.30 -1.09
N THR A 85 -7.15 -1.54 -1.33
CA THR A 85 -6.68 -1.94 -2.66
C THR A 85 -7.38 -3.21 -3.16
N ALA A 86 -7.51 -3.29 -4.48
CA ALA A 86 -7.78 -4.49 -5.24
C ALA A 86 -7.04 -4.31 -6.57
N ASP A 87 -5.78 -4.74 -6.64
CA ASP A 87 -4.79 -4.63 -7.72
C ASP A 87 -3.84 -3.43 -7.66
N CYS A 88 -4.24 -2.24 -7.16
CA CYS A 88 -3.33 -1.13 -6.96
C CYS A 88 -2.24 -1.45 -5.93
N VAL A 89 -1.10 -0.76 -5.99
CA VAL A 89 0.05 -0.98 -5.12
C VAL A 89 -0.12 -0.20 -3.82
N PRO A 90 -0.32 -0.86 -2.66
CA PRO A 90 -0.24 -0.18 -1.38
C PRO A 90 1.23 -0.01 -0.97
N VAL A 91 1.59 1.18 -0.50
CA VAL A 91 2.91 1.46 0.07
C VAL A 91 2.74 1.98 1.49
N LEU A 92 3.30 1.26 2.45
CA LEU A 92 3.36 1.68 3.85
C LEU A 92 4.75 2.24 4.13
N LEU A 93 4.81 3.39 4.79
CA LEU A 93 6.08 4.04 5.11
C LEU A 93 6.12 4.42 6.59
N ALA A 94 7.30 4.28 7.21
CA ALA A 94 7.56 4.74 8.56
C ALA A 94 8.91 5.44 8.61
N ARG A 95 8.99 6.55 9.35
CA ARG A 95 10.27 7.14 9.70
C ARG A 95 10.99 6.21 10.69
N GLN A 96 12.31 6.07 10.55
CA GLN A 96 13.11 5.12 11.31
C GLN A 96 13.04 5.29 12.84
N ASP A 97 12.75 6.50 13.30
CA ASP A 97 12.57 6.79 14.72
C ASP A 97 11.14 6.49 15.25
N GLY A 98 10.25 6.00 14.39
CA GLY A 98 8.88 5.62 14.72
C GLY A 98 7.94 6.79 14.99
N ARG A 99 8.29 8.03 14.63
CA ARG A 99 7.52 9.24 14.95
C ARG A 99 6.58 9.71 13.86
N GLU A 100 6.73 9.22 12.65
CA GLU A 100 5.83 9.52 11.53
C GLU A 100 5.58 8.27 10.72
N VAL A 101 4.34 8.13 10.22
CA VAL A 101 3.94 7.05 9.32
C VAL A 101 3.13 7.60 8.17
N ALA A 102 3.20 6.90 7.03
CA ALA A 102 2.39 7.22 5.86
C ALA A 102 1.89 5.96 5.17
N ALA A 103 0.78 6.09 4.46
CA ALA A 103 0.23 5.05 3.60
C ALA A 103 -0.19 5.65 2.27
N LEU A 104 0.24 5.06 1.14
CA LEU A 104 -0.06 5.53 -0.21
C LEU A 104 -0.81 4.45 -1.00
N HIS A 105 -1.88 4.87 -1.66
CA HIS A 105 -2.60 4.11 -2.68
C HIS A 105 -2.00 4.44 -4.05
N VAL A 106 -1.22 3.52 -4.60
CA VAL A 106 -0.50 3.76 -5.85
C VAL A 106 -1.11 2.94 -6.99
N GLY A 107 -2.17 3.48 -7.60
CA GLY A 107 -2.66 2.99 -8.88
C GLY A 107 -1.76 3.45 -10.02
N TRP A 108 -1.93 2.91 -11.25
CA TRP A 108 -1.10 3.29 -12.39
C TRP A 108 -1.17 4.80 -12.72
N ARG A 109 -2.33 5.44 -12.51
CA ARG A 109 -2.47 6.89 -12.71
C ARG A 109 -1.65 7.68 -11.69
N GLY A 110 -1.76 7.34 -10.41
CA GLY A 110 -0.99 7.96 -9.33
C GLY A 110 0.52 7.74 -9.49
N ALA A 111 0.95 6.54 -9.89
CA ALA A 111 2.35 6.24 -10.20
C ALA A 111 2.87 7.07 -11.38
N HIS A 112 2.10 7.15 -12.47
CA HIS A 112 2.47 7.94 -13.64
C HIS A 112 2.48 9.45 -13.35
N ALA A 113 1.54 9.93 -12.54
CA ALA A 113 1.46 11.34 -12.12
C ALA A 113 2.47 11.73 -11.02
N GLY A 114 3.14 10.75 -10.36
CA GLY A 114 4.23 10.99 -9.42
C GLY A 114 3.80 11.13 -7.95
N ILE A 115 2.90 10.28 -7.45
CA ILE A 115 2.51 10.30 -6.02
C ILE A 115 3.71 10.06 -5.10
N VAL A 116 4.68 9.22 -5.52
CA VAL A 116 5.92 8.97 -4.75
C VAL A 116 6.79 10.21 -4.70
N ASP A 117 6.94 10.92 -5.83
CA ASP A 117 7.68 12.19 -5.89
C ASP A 117 7.02 13.24 -5.00
N ARG A 118 5.66 13.29 -5.00
CA ARG A 118 4.90 14.20 -4.13
C ARG A 118 5.12 13.89 -2.66
N PHE A 119 5.13 12.62 -2.26
CA PHE A 119 5.42 12.23 -0.87
C PHE A 119 6.85 12.62 -0.48
N SER A 120 7.83 12.36 -1.32
CA SER A 120 9.22 12.75 -1.10
C SER A 120 9.37 14.28 -0.93
N ALA A 121 8.70 15.06 -1.79
CA ALA A 121 8.67 16.51 -1.67
C ALA A 121 8.06 16.95 -0.33
N MET A 122 6.94 16.34 0.08
CA MET A 122 6.27 16.62 1.35
C MET A 122 7.17 16.32 2.55
N VAL A 123 7.95 15.25 2.53
CA VAL A 123 8.95 14.93 3.58
C VAL A 123 9.98 16.05 3.66
N ARG A 124 10.52 16.51 2.53
CA ARG A 124 11.50 17.60 2.48
C ARG A 124 10.92 18.95 2.90
N GLU A 125 9.69 19.28 2.48
CA GLU A 125 8.96 20.50 2.87
C GLU A 125 8.75 20.56 4.39
N ARG A 126 8.66 19.41 5.06
CA ARG A 126 8.56 19.27 6.52
C ARG A 126 9.92 19.26 7.23
N GLY A 127 11.02 19.44 6.49
CA GLY A 127 12.39 19.47 7.03
C GLY A 127 12.99 18.08 7.26
N GLY A 128 12.38 17.00 6.73
CA GLY A 128 12.88 15.64 6.82
C GLY A 128 13.71 15.22 5.61
N ASP A 129 14.30 14.01 5.69
CA ASP A 129 15.01 13.35 4.61
C ASP A 129 14.28 12.03 4.25
N PRO A 130 13.95 11.79 2.97
CA PRO A 130 13.43 10.49 2.53
C PRO A 130 14.32 9.29 2.92
N GLY A 131 15.64 9.47 3.02
CA GLY A 131 16.59 8.45 3.49
C GLY A 131 16.36 7.99 4.93
N ASP A 132 15.67 8.80 5.75
CA ASP A 132 15.26 8.43 7.11
C ASP A 132 14.01 7.55 7.14
N TRP A 133 13.40 7.25 6.00
CA TRP A 133 12.18 6.47 5.92
C TRP A 133 12.41 5.06 5.42
N ILE A 134 11.60 4.15 5.90
CA ILE A 134 11.51 2.76 5.45
C ILE A 134 10.19 2.60 4.71
N ALA A 135 10.22 2.00 3.54
CA ALA A 135 9.04 1.71 2.74
C ALA A 135 8.81 0.20 2.59
N ALA A 136 7.54 -0.21 2.65
CA ALA A 136 7.12 -1.56 2.35
C ALA A 136 6.01 -1.53 1.29
N ILE A 137 6.25 -2.22 0.17
CA ILE A 137 5.29 -2.42 -0.90
C ILE A 137 4.50 -3.69 -0.60
N GLY A 138 3.17 -3.58 -0.57
CA GLY A 138 2.27 -4.71 -0.33
C GLY A 138 1.81 -5.44 -1.59
N PRO A 139 0.89 -6.40 -1.44
CA PRO A 139 0.34 -7.19 -2.54
C PRO A 139 -0.36 -6.31 -3.58
N ALA A 140 -0.11 -6.58 -4.85
CA ALA A 140 -0.65 -5.83 -5.98
C ALA A 140 -0.79 -6.70 -7.24
N ALA A 141 -1.35 -6.17 -8.31
CA ALA A 141 -1.30 -6.83 -9.61
C ALA A 141 0.12 -6.76 -10.19
N HIS A 142 0.70 -7.90 -10.53
CA HIS A 142 2.04 -8.04 -11.09
C HIS A 142 2.03 -8.36 -12.59
N ALA A 143 3.18 -8.24 -13.23
CA ALA A 143 3.40 -8.54 -14.65
C ALA A 143 3.01 -9.98 -15.09
N CYS A 144 2.83 -10.92 -14.16
CA CYS A 144 2.28 -12.23 -14.49
C CYS A 144 0.84 -12.15 -15.02
N CYS A 145 0.06 -11.14 -14.58
CA CYS A 145 -1.37 -11.02 -14.86
C CYS A 145 -1.80 -9.64 -15.37
N TYR A 146 -1.09 -8.56 -15.00
CA TYR A 146 -1.55 -7.19 -15.21
C TYR A 146 -1.37 -6.73 -16.65
N GLU A 147 -2.34 -7.05 -17.50
CA GLU A 147 -2.39 -6.64 -18.90
C GLU A 147 -2.88 -5.21 -19.05
N VAL A 148 -2.16 -4.42 -19.85
CA VAL A 148 -2.46 -3.00 -20.16
C VAL A 148 -2.32 -2.76 -21.68
N SER A 149 -2.65 -1.54 -22.16
CA SER A 149 -2.37 -1.14 -23.54
C SER A 149 -0.86 -0.93 -23.76
N GLU A 150 -0.41 -1.06 -24.99
CA GLU A 150 0.97 -0.70 -25.37
C GLU A 150 1.27 0.76 -25.06
N ASP A 151 0.34 1.66 -25.38
CA ASP A 151 0.50 3.10 -25.11
C ASP A 151 0.81 3.37 -23.62
N LEU A 152 0.23 2.60 -22.70
CA LEU A 152 0.52 2.76 -21.27
C LEU A 152 1.93 2.25 -20.92
N VAL A 153 2.39 1.17 -21.55
CA VAL A 153 3.77 0.68 -21.40
C VAL A 153 4.76 1.74 -21.90
N ASP A 154 4.52 2.30 -23.08
CA ASP A 154 5.34 3.33 -23.69
C ASP A 154 5.38 4.60 -22.84
N ALA A 155 4.22 5.04 -22.30
CA ALA A 155 4.14 6.18 -21.39
C ALA A 155 4.97 5.98 -20.11
N PHE A 156 4.99 4.76 -19.54
CA PHE A 156 5.85 4.47 -18.39
C PHE A 156 7.33 4.39 -18.76
N GLN A 157 7.69 3.89 -19.95
CA GLN A 157 9.07 3.94 -20.43
C GLN A 157 9.56 5.39 -20.57
N GLU A 158 8.77 6.24 -21.22
CA GLU A 158 9.09 7.67 -21.40
C GLU A 158 9.22 8.37 -20.04
N ARG A 159 8.27 8.13 -19.12
CA ARG A 159 8.24 8.74 -17.78
C ARG A 159 9.45 8.33 -16.92
N THR A 160 9.90 7.09 -17.02
CA THR A 160 10.91 6.52 -16.10
C THR A 160 12.29 6.41 -16.71
N GLY A 161 12.41 6.32 -18.03
CA GLY A 161 13.65 5.96 -18.71
C GLY A 161 14.09 4.51 -18.49
N LEU A 162 13.25 3.69 -17.85
CA LEU A 162 13.57 2.28 -17.62
C LEU A 162 13.52 1.47 -18.92
N PRO A 163 14.36 0.41 -19.03
CA PRO A 163 14.24 -0.55 -20.12
C PRO A 163 12.84 -1.18 -20.17
N ARG A 164 12.37 -1.45 -21.39
CA ARG A 164 11.04 -2.02 -21.60
C ARG A 164 10.81 -3.32 -20.83
N GLU A 165 11.82 -4.18 -20.78
CA GLU A 165 11.80 -5.44 -20.04
C GLU A 165 11.64 -5.26 -18.51
N THR A 166 11.97 -4.09 -17.98
CA THR A 166 11.72 -3.74 -16.57
C THR A 166 10.31 -3.22 -16.37
N VAL A 167 9.83 -2.39 -17.31
CA VAL A 167 8.46 -1.83 -17.26
C VAL A 167 7.42 -2.90 -17.55
N ALA A 168 7.66 -3.73 -18.57
CA ALA A 168 6.77 -4.79 -19.01
C ALA A 168 7.60 -6.01 -19.47
N PRO A 169 7.96 -6.94 -18.56
CA PRO A 169 8.81 -8.10 -18.85
C PRO A 169 8.19 -9.10 -19.83
N ARG A 170 6.94 -8.92 -20.17
CA ARG A 170 6.20 -9.61 -21.24
C ARG A 170 5.36 -8.58 -21.99
N PRO A 171 5.03 -8.81 -23.26
CA PRO A 171 4.19 -7.89 -24.04
C PRO A 171 2.92 -7.51 -23.28
N ARG A 172 2.68 -6.21 -23.09
CA ARG A 172 1.53 -5.63 -22.41
C ARG A 172 1.34 -6.07 -20.95
N ARG A 173 2.37 -6.62 -20.30
CA ARG A 173 2.33 -7.04 -18.88
C ARG A 173 3.11 -6.06 -18.02
N LEU A 174 2.40 -5.04 -17.51
CA LEU A 174 3.01 -3.97 -16.70
C LEU A 174 3.44 -4.50 -15.34
N ASP A 175 4.68 -4.22 -14.93
CA ASP A 175 5.17 -4.45 -13.57
C ASP A 175 5.10 -3.16 -12.74
N LEU A 176 3.88 -2.80 -12.33
CA LEU A 176 3.67 -1.60 -11.55
C LEU A 176 4.41 -1.62 -10.19
N PRO A 177 4.47 -2.73 -9.44
CA PRO A 177 5.29 -2.80 -8.23
C PRO A 177 6.77 -2.55 -8.46
N ALA A 178 7.36 -3.06 -9.54
CA ALA A 178 8.76 -2.79 -9.89
C ALA A 178 8.99 -1.31 -10.22
N ILE A 179 8.07 -0.69 -10.94
CA ILE A 179 8.10 0.75 -11.24
C ILE A 179 8.02 1.57 -9.95
N VAL A 180 7.08 1.26 -9.07
CA VAL A 180 6.92 1.96 -7.78
C VAL A 180 8.17 1.80 -6.91
N ARG A 181 8.76 0.61 -6.87
CA ARG A 181 10.03 0.39 -6.16
C ARG A 181 11.16 1.26 -6.71
N TRP A 182 11.25 1.36 -8.03
CA TRP A 182 12.22 2.25 -8.68
C TRP A 182 11.96 3.72 -8.35
N GLN A 183 10.70 4.17 -8.41
CA GLN A 183 10.32 5.54 -8.05
C GLN A 183 10.70 5.87 -6.60
N LEU A 184 10.45 4.97 -5.65
CA LEU A 184 10.87 5.13 -4.26
C LEU A 184 12.38 5.32 -4.14
N ALA A 185 13.17 4.49 -4.83
CA ALA A 185 14.63 4.60 -4.82
C ALA A 185 15.09 5.95 -5.43
N GLN A 186 14.52 6.38 -6.56
CA GLN A 186 14.86 7.68 -7.18
C GLN A 186 14.45 8.86 -6.29
N ALA A 187 13.38 8.73 -5.54
CA ALA A 187 12.88 9.75 -4.63
C ALA A 187 13.70 9.86 -3.32
N GLY A 188 14.66 8.95 -3.08
CA GLY A 188 15.58 8.96 -1.95
C GLY A 188 15.22 7.98 -0.83
N PHE A 189 14.25 7.09 -1.03
CA PHE A 189 13.92 6.04 -0.07
C PHE A 189 14.86 4.83 -0.29
N GLU A 190 15.87 4.69 0.55
CA GLU A 190 16.91 3.67 0.37
C GLU A 190 16.47 2.27 0.87
N ARG A 191 15.58 2.22 1.85
CA ARG A 191 15.12 0.99 2.50
C ARG A 191 13.74 0.60 2.01
N VAL A 192 13.67 -0.15 0.92
CA VAL A 192 12.41 -0.58 0.30
C VAL A 192 12.31 -2.09 0.31
N SER A 193 11.31 -2.63 0.99
CA SER A 193 10.89 -4.04 0.87
C SER A 193 9.68 -4.16 -0.05
N ALA A 194 9.51 -5.32 -0.67
CA ALA A 194 8.35 -5.59 -1.51
C ALA A 194 7.85 -7.02 -1.30
N ARG A 195 6.54 -7.17 -1.18
CA ARG A 195 5.87 -8.45 -1.25
C ARG A 195 5.55 -8.78 -2.71
N LEU A 196 5.89 -9.99 -3.12
CA LEU A 196 5.76 -10.41 -4.53
C LEU A 196 4.44 -11.13 -4.87
N ASP A 197 3.47 -11.12 -3.96
CA ASP A 197 2.18 -11.77 -4.19
C ASP A 197 1.33 -10.97 -5.18
N CYS A 198 0.93 -11.63 -6.27
CA CYS A 198 0.01 -11.04 -7.24
C CYS A 198 -1.44 -11.19 -6.78
N THR A 199 -2.16 -10.08 -6.61
CA THR A 199 -3.57 -10.07 -6.20
C THR A 199 -4.48 -10.83 -7.16
N MET A 200 -4.10 -10.89 -8.44
CA MET A 200 -4.92 -11.54 -9.47
C MET A 200 -4.80 -13.06 -9.46
N CYS A 201 -3.67 -13.64 -9.04
CA CYS A 201 -3.45 -15.09 -9.20
C CYS A 201 -2.93 -15.81 -7.95
N ALA A 202 -2.55 -15.10 -6.88
CA ALA A 202 -2.09 -15.75 -5.67
C ALA A 202 -3.20 -16.60 -5.04
N ARG A 203 -2.85 -17.86 -4.76
CA ARG A 203 -3.76 -18.83 -4.13
C ARG A 203 -3.13 -19.34 -2.85
N GLY A 204 -3.95 -19.48 -1.84
CA GLY A 204 -3.60 -20.14 -0.59
C GLY A 204 -3.83 -21.65 -0.64
N ASP A 205 -3.78 -22.25 0.52
CA ASP A 205 -4.17 -23.65 0.71
C ASP A 205 -5.59 -23.85 0.17
N GLU A 206 -5.92 -25.02 -0.30
CA GLU A 206 -7.19 -25.35 -0.95
C GLU A 206 -7.45 -24.62 -2.30
N GLY A 207 -6.46 -23.92 -2.87
CA GLY A 207 -6.56 -23.27 -4.18
C GLY A 207 -7.44 -22.02 -4.24
N ARG A 208 -7.93 -21.50 -3.10
CA ARG A 208 -8.72 -20.26 -3.04
C ARG A 208 -7.84 -19.03 -3.23
N PHE A 209 -8.38 -17.98 -3.86
CA PHE A 209 -7.66 -16.71 -3.99
C PHE A 209 -7.43 -16.05 -2.63
N VAL A 210 -6.20 -15.56 -2.41
CA VAL A 210 -5.80 -14.88 -1.18
C VAL A 210 -6.30 -13.44 -1.13
N TYR A 211 -6.40 -12.78 -2.30
CA TYR A 211 -6.71 -11.36 -2.39
C TYR A 211 -7.96 -11.11 -3.23
N HIS A 212 -8.63 -9.99 -2.98
CA HIS A 212 -9.56 -9.38 -3.92
C HIS A 212 -8.79 -8.82 -5.11
N SER A 213 -9.41 -8.84 -6.29
CA SER A 213 -8.83 -8.26 -7.50
C SER A 213 -9.91 -7.57 -8.31
N TYR A 214 -9.73 -6.29 -8.56
CA TYR A 214 -10.62 -5.52 -9.42
C TYR A 214 -10.67 -6.11 -10.83
N ARG A 215 -9.51 -6.46 -11.38
CA ARG A 215 -9.39 -6.93 -12.76
C ARG A 215 -9.97 -8.33 -12.94
N ARG A 216 -9.71 -9.25 -12.02
CA ARG A 216 -10.22 -10.62 -12.05
C ARG A 216 -11.74 -10.66 -11.80
N ASP A 217 -12.20 -9.92 -10.78
CA ASP A 217 -13.57 -10.05 -10.26
C ASP A 217 -14.49 -8.92 -10.77
N ARG A 218 -14.12 -8.25 -11.88
CA ARG A 218 -14.73 -7.02 -12.38
C ARG A 218 -16.27 -7.09 -12.49
N GLU A 219 -16.80 -8.23 -12.91
CA GLU A 219 -18.24 -8.41 -13.15
C GLU A 219 -19.02 -8.79 -11.88
N THR A 220 -18.35 -9.35 -10.88
CA THR A 220 -18.99 -9.92 -9.69
C THR A 220 -18.71 -9.19 -8.39
N ARG A 221 -17.74 -8.26 -8.40
CA ARG A 221 -17.29 -7.57 -7.19
C ARG A 221 -18.29 -6.53 -6.69
N THR A 222 -18.33 -6.36 -5.37
CA THR A 222 -18.99 -5.23 -4.71
C THR A 222 -17.96 -4.11 -4.47
N PRO A 223 -18.09 -2.94 -5.13
CA PRO A 223 -17.18 -1.81 -4.90
C PRO A 223 -17.11 -1.44 -3.42
N ILE A 224 -15.92 -1.03 -2.95
CA ILE A 224 -15.62 -0.63 -1.56
C ILE A 224 -15.63 -1.82 -0.56
N VAL A 225 -16.37 -2.90 -0.83
CA VAL A 225 -16.44 -4.08 0.02
C VAL A 225 -15.36 -5.09 -0.36
N ASP A 226 -15.23 -5.40 -1.66
CA ASP A 226 -14.27 -6.38 -2.17
C ASP A 226 -12.89 -5.75 -2.35
N VAL A 227 -12.27 -5.39 -1.23
CA VAL A 227 -10.92 -4.83 -1.12
C VAL A 227 -10.16 -5.51 0.02
N GLN A 228 -8.85 -5.48 -0.04
CA GLN A 228 -7.99 -5.72 1.12
C GLN A 228 -7.43 -4.39 1.64
N TRP A 229 -7.21 -4.35 2.94
CA TRP A 229 -6.71 -3.17 3.61
C TRP A 229 -5.24 -3.32 3.95
N SER A 230 -4.47 -2.30 3.65
CA SER A 230 -3.10 -2.13 4.13
C SER A 230 -3.09 -1.01 5.15
N VAL A 231 -2.51 -1.27 6.31
CA VAL A 231 -2.65 -0.39 7.48
C VAL A 231 -1.33 -0.11 8.16
N ILE A 232 -1.17 1.10 8.69
CA ILE A 232 -0.03 1.49 9.51
C ILE A 232 -0.42 2.54 10.54
N ALA A 233 0.17 2.46 11.73
CA ALA A 233 -0.02 3.43 12.81
C ALA A 233 1.26 3.56 13.65
N ILE A 234 1.43 4.70 14.32
CA ILE A 234 2.27 4.79 15.50
C ILE A 234 1.48 4.17 16.66
N ALA A 235 2.09 3.27 17.43
CA ALA A 235 1.45 2.62 18.55
C ALA A 235 0.86 3.66 19.53
N ALA A 236 -0.32 3.40 20.07
CA ALA A 236 -0.84 4.19 21.17
C ALA A 236 0.03 3.97 22.42
N ALA A 237 0.24 5.03 23.19
CA ALA A 237 0.98 4.99 24.46
C ALA A 237 0.22 4.17 25.52
#